data_2acb360e9b57114260c3c9a3f35fcfe7
#
_entry.id   2acb360e9b57114260c3c9a3f35fcfe7
#
_cell.length_a   1.000
_cell.length_b   1.000
_cell.length_c   1.000
_cell.angle_alpha   90.00
_cell.angle_beta   90.00
_cell.angle_gamma   90.00
#
_symmetry.space_group_name_H-M   'P 1'
#
loop_
_entity.id
_entity.type
_entity.pdbx_description
1 polymer ?
#
loop_
_entity_poly.entity_id
_entity_poly.type
_entity_poly.pdbx_seq_one_letter_code
_entity_poly.pdbx_strand_id
1 'polypeptide(L)'
;MPNNLKSTDQLPIGQVAERSGITISAIHFYEREGLIFSTRSIGNHRQFSRDVLRRLAFIRASQRVGIPLTDIKEALDELPLKRTPKEADWGKVGKQWHKILSAQIEYMERVRDDLFTCIGCGCLSFQRCQLVNPDDAMSIEGAGP
;
A
#
# COMPACT_ATOMS: atom_id res chain seq x y z
N MET A 1 -6.53 2.88 28.62
CA MET A 1 -7.86 2.26 28.79
C MET A 1 -8.20 1.53 27.50
N PRO A 2 -8.55 0.25 27.57
CA PRO A 2 -9.01 -0.42 26.36
C PRO A 2 -10.30 0.23 25.91
N ASN A 3 -10.25 0.90 24.81
CA ASN A 3 -11.38 1.59 24.22
C ASN A 3 -12.28 0.54 23.59
N ASN A 4 -13.32 0.17 24.30
CA ASN A 4 -14.23 -0.93 23.96
C ASN A 4 -15.24 -0.51 22.87
N LEU A 5 -14.74 0.09 21.78
CA LEU A 5 -15.57 0.45 20.64
C LEU A 5 -15.93 -0.80 19.85
N LYS A 6 -17.21 -0.98 19.61
CA LYS A 6 -17.72 -2.06 18.75
C LYS A 6 -17.35 -1.78 17.29
N SER A 7 -17.24 -2.83 16.50
CA SER A 7 -16.93 -2.71 15.06
C SER A 7 -17.95 -1.88 14.27
N THR A 8 -19.14 -1.71 14.82
CA THR A 8 -20.25 -0.93 14.24
C THR A 8 -20.24 0.53 14.62
N ASP A 9 -19.33 0.96 15.52
CA ASP A 9 -19.29 2.34 15.97
C ASP A 9 -18.89 3.28 14.84
N GLN A 10 -19.58 4.40 14.75
CA GLN A 10 -19.28 5.45 13.79
C GLN A 10 -18.37 6.49 14.44
N LEU A 11 -17.34 6.88 13.73
CA LEU A 11 -16.33 7.82 14.21
C LEU A 11 -16.36 9.10 13.39
N PRO A 12 -16.40 10.29 14.02
CA PRO A 12 -16.18 11.54 13.30
C PRO A 12 -14.73 11.62 12.81
N ILE A 13 -14.50 12.38 11.74
CA ILE A 13 -13.19 12.49 11.09
C ILE A 13 -12.06 12.90 12.05
N GLY A 14 -12.34 13.76 13.01
CA GLY A 14 -11.37 14.17 14.02
C GLY A 14 -10.87 13.00 14.87
N GLN A 15 -11.76 12.10 15.26
CA GLN A 15 -11.39 10.90 16.00
C GLN A 15 -10.62 9.90 15.13
N VAL A 16 -10.99 9.78 13.85
CA VAL A 16 -10.24 8.95 12.90
C VAL A 16 -8.81 9.46 12.76
N ALA A 17 -8.63 10.77 12.60
CA ALA A 17 -7.32 11.40 12.52
C ALA A 17 -6.49 11.16 13.77
N GLU A 18 -7.06 11.37 14.94
CA GLU A 18 -6.40 11.20 16.23
C GLU A 18 -5.92 9.74 16.42
N ARG A 19 -6.80 8.77 16.14
CA ARG A 19 -6.51 7.35 16.35
C ARG A 19 -5.55 6.76 15.32
N SER A 20 -5.65 7.21 14.06
CA SER A 20 -4.81 6.70 12.97
C SER A 20 -3.45 7.40 12.90
N GLY A 21 -3.33 8.58 13.47
CA GLY A 21 -2.17 9.45 13.29
C GLY A 21 -2.05 10.03 11.88
N ILE A 22 -3.14 9.99 11.11
CA ILE A 22 -3.21 10.51 9.75
C ILE A 22 -3.92 11.86 9.78
N THR A 23 -3.43 12.84 9.01
CA THR A 23 -4.04 14.17 8.96
C THR A 23 -5.42 14.13 8.34
N ILE A 24 -6.28 15.06 8.73
CA ILE A 24 -7.63 15.18 8.17
C ILE A 24 -7.58 15.38 6.65
N SER A 25 -6.64 16.16 6.15
CA SER A 25 -6.48 16.36 4.70
C SER A 25 -6.08 15.08 3.96
N ALA A 26 -5.25 14.23 4.56
CA ALA A 26 -4.91 12.92 4.00
C ALA A 26 -6.11 11.97 4.00
N ILE A 27 -6.92 11.99 5.05
CA ILE A 27 -8.17 11.21 5.13
C ILE A 27 -9.13 11.63 4.00
N HIS A 28 -9.31 12.93 3.79
CA HIS A 28 -10.12 13.44 2.67
C HIS A 28 -9.56 13.00 1.32
N PHE A 29 -8.26 13.01 1.16
CA PHE A 29 -7.59 12.53 -0.05
C PHE A 29 -7.90 11.06 -0.32
N TYR A 30 -7.74 10.20 0.69
CA TYR A 30 -8.03 8.77 0.55
C TYR A 30 -9.51 8.49 0.26
N GLU A 31 -10.42 9.29 0.81
CA GLU A 31 -11.84 9.20 0.51
C GLU A 31 -12.12 9.56 -0.96
N ARG A 32 -11.52 10.65 -1.46
CA ARG A 32 -11.65 11.06 -2.87
C ARG A 32 -11.11 10.02 -3.83
N GLU A 33 -10.01 9.36 -3.48
CA GLU A 33 -9.40 8.30 -4.27
C GLU A 33 -10.15 6.95 -4.18
N GLY A 34 -11.21 6.89 -3.36
CA GLY A 34 -12.02 5.69 -3.23
C GLY A 34 -11.41 4.57 -2.40
N LEU A 35 -10.43 4.90 -1.54
CA LEU A 35 -9.77 3.93 -0.65
C LEU A 35 -10.55 3.70 0.63
N ILE A 36 -11.24 4.72 1.10
CA ILE A 36 -12.09 4.69 2.29
C ILE A 36 -13.43 5.37 1.98
N PHE A 37 -14.43 5.07 2.78
CA PHE A 37 -15.79 5.55 2.59
C PHE A 37 -16.35 6.11 3.87
N SER A 38 -17.15 7.18 3.73
CA SER A 38 -17.87 7.80 4.84
C SER A 38 -19.37 7.73 4.60
N THR A 39 -20.13 7.92 5.67
CA THR A 39 -21.55 8.18 5.66
C THR A 39 -21.82 9.55 6.30
N ARG A 40 -23.02 10.07 6.15
CA ARG A 40 -23.43 11.33 6.79
C ARG A 40 -24.30 11.04 7.99
N SER A 41 -24.03 11.71 9.10
CA SER A 41 -24.91 11.71 10.27
C SER A 41 -26.18 12.56 10.02
N ILE A 42 -27.11 12.51 10.97
CA ILE A 42 -28.33 13.33 10.94
C ILE A 42 -27.99 14.83 10.86
N GLY A 43 -26.88 15.25 11.48
CA GLY A 43 -26.35 16.62 11.42
C GLY A 43 -25.52 16.91 10.17
N ASN A 44 -25.53 16.04 9.16
CA ASN A 44 -24.76 16.16 7.92
C ASN A 44 -23.23 16.21 8.11
N HIS A 45 -22.74 15.61 9.18
CA HIS A 45 -21.30 15.44 9.42
C HIS A 45 -20.81 14.09 8.89
N ARG A 46 -19.58 14.06 8.36
CA ARG A 46 -18.93 12.82 7.95
C ARG A 46 -18.69 11.89 9.13
N GLN A 47 -19.06 10.63 8.93
CA GLN A 47 -18.82 9.57 9.88
C GLN A 47 -18.19 8.38 9.17
N PHE A 48 -17.24 7.74 9.83
CA PHE A 48 -16.54 6.56 9.32
C PHE A 48 -16.82 5.38 10.22
N SER A 49 -17.02 4.20 9.64
CA SER A 49 -17.07 2.97 10.43
C SER A 49 -15.69 2.73 11.07
N ARG A 50 -15.66 2.04 12.20
CA ARG A 50 -14.40 1.71 12.88
C ARG A 50 -13.43 0.95 11.98
N ASP A 51 -13.94 0.17 11.02
CA ASP A 51 -13.14 -0.55 10.05
C ASP A 51 -12.21 0.34 9.23
N VAL A 52 -12.54 1.62 9.08
CA VAL A 52 -11.67 2.58 8.40
C VAL A 52 -10.28 2.65 9.02
N LEU A 53 -10.16 2.46 10.33
CA LEU A 53 -8.86 2.48 11.00
C LEU A 53 -7.94 1.36 10.50
N ARG A 54 -8.50 0.17 10.24
CA ARG A 54 -7.75 -0.95 9.68
C ARG A 54 -7.34 -0.68 8.23
N ARG A 55 -8.25 -0.11 7.43
CA ARG A 55 -7.95 0.31 6.05
C ARG A 55 -6.84 1.36 6.02
N LEU A 56 -6.89 2.36 6.87
CA LEU A 56 -5.87 3.39 6.96
C LEU A 56 -4.52 2.83 7.43
N ALA A 57 -4.52 1.90 8.37
CA ALA A 57 -3.30 1.21 8.80
C ALA A 57 -2.67 0.42 7.66
N PHE A 58 -3.48 -0.28 6.87
CA PHE A 58 -3.03 -1.03 5.70
C PHE A 58 -2.45 -0.10 4.63
N ILE A 59 -3.14 1.00 4.30
CA ILE A 59 -2.67 2.01 3.33
C ILE A 59 -1.31 2.54 3.77
N ARG A 60 -1.19 2.95 5.01
CA ARG A 60 0.04 3.55 5.53
C ARG A 60 1.21 2.58 5.56
N ALA A 61 0.98 1.35 6.00
CA ALA A 61 2.02 0.31 6.00
C ALA A 61 2.50 0.00 4.58
N SER A 62 1.57 -0.10 3.64
CA SER A 62 1.87 -0.38 2.23
C SER A 62 2.67 0.75 1.57
N GLN A 63 2.29 2.00 1.83
CA GLN A 63 3.01 3.17 1.33
C GLN A 63 4.44 3.26 1.88
N ARG A 64 4.65 2.85 3.13
CA ARG A 64 5.99 2.84 3.74
C ARG A 64 6.97 1.93 3.03
N VAL A 65 6.50 0.84 2.45
CA VAL A 65 7.34 -0.08 1.68
C VAL A 65 7.32 0.21 0.18
N GLY A 66 6.78 1.36 -0.21
CA GLY A 66 6.85 1.87 -1.57
C GLY A 66 5.81 1.29 -2.53
N ILE A 67 4.73 0.69 -2.01
CA ILE A 67 3.66 0.18 -2.88
C ILE A 67 2.83 1.35 -3.41
N PRO A 68 2.59 1.42 -4.72
CA PRO A 68 1.78 2.48 -5.32
C PRO A 68 0.34 2.47 -4.79
N LEU A 69 -0.26 3.66 -4.69
CA LEU A 69 -1.62 3.82 -4.19
C LEU A 69 -2.66 3.08 -5.06
N THR A 70 -2.40 2.97 -6.36
CA THR A 70 -3.24 2.19 -7.29
C THR A 70 -3.31 0.71 -6.91
N ASP A 71 -2.18 0.11 -6.56
CA ASP A 71 -2.11 -1.30 -6.15
C ASP A 71 -2.78 -1.51 -4.79
N ILE A 72 -2.61 -0.54 -3.88
CA ILE A 72 -3.29 -0.55 -2.58
C ILE A 72 -4.80 -0.49 -2.78
N LYS A 73 -5.28 0.35 -3.68
CA LYS A 73 -6.70 0.47 -4.01
C LYS A 73 -7.27 -0.84 -4.56
N GLU A 74 -6.58 -1.47 -5.50
CA GLU A 74 -6.99 -2.76 -6.04
C GLU A 74 -7.15 -3.82 -4.94
N ALA A 75 -6.22 -3.89 -4.01
CA ALA A 75 -6.30 -4.80 -2.88
C ALA A 75 -7.49 -4.50 -1.97
N LEU A 76 -7.74 -3.23 -1.66
CA LEU A 76 -8.86 -2.82 -0.82
C LEU A 76 -10.23 -3.01 -1.51
N ASP A 77 -10.28 -2.93 -2.84
CA ASP A 77 -11.49 -3.17 -3.61
C ASP A 77 -11.96 -4.65 -3.53
N GLU A 78 -11.08 -5.57 -3.16
CA GLU A 78 -11.43 -6.97 -2.86
C GLU A 78 -12.28 -7.12 -1.57
N LEU A 79 -12.27 -6.11 -0.71
CA LEU A 79 -13.03 -6.14 0.54
C LEU A 79 -14.51 -5.82 0.29
N PRO A 80 -15.43 -6.44 1.05
CA PRO A 80 -16.85 -6.16 0.91
C PRO A 80 -17.18 -4.73 1.33
N LEU A 81 -18.06 -4.06 0.57
CA LEU A 81 -18.54 -2.71 0.87
C LEU A 81 -19.84 -2.70 1.68
N LYS A 82 -20.67 -3.73 1.51
CA LYS A 82 -22.01 -3.80 2.12
C LYS A 82 -22.01 -4.31 3.56
N ARG A 83 -20.90 -4.77 4.05
CA ARG A 83 -20.72 -5.26 5.41
C ARG A 83 -19.31 -4.98 5.90
N THR A 84 -19.11 -5.02 7.21
CA THR A 84 -17.76 -4.94 7.78
C THR A 84 -16.92 -6.14 7.35
N PRO A 85 -15.71 -5.92 6.77
CA PRO A 85 -14.82 -7.01 6.42
C PRO A 85 -14.46 -7.88 7.62
N LYS A 86 -14.49 -9.18 7.43
CA LYS A 86 -14.11 -10.18 8.43
C LYS A 86 -12.64 -10.57 8.25
N GLU A 87 -12.13 -11.32 9.20
CA GLU A 87 -10.77 -11.87 9.15
C GLU A 87 -10.50 -12.64 7.83
N ALA A 88 -11.48 -13.42 7.36
CA ALA A 88 -11.35 -14.15 6.10
C ALA A 88 -11.20 -13.24 4.88
N ASP A 89 -11.86 -12.09 4.87
CA ASP A 89 -11.75 -11.10 3.79
C ASP A 89 -10.35 -10.47 3.78
N TRP A 90 -9.85 -10.09 4.93
CA TRP A 90 -8.48 -9.59 5.09
C TRP A 90 -7.44 -10.67 4.79
N GLY A 91 -7.75 -11.92 5.07
CA GLY A 91 -6.88 -13.06 4.75
C GLY A 91 -6.63 -13.19 3.24
N LYS A 92 -7.63 -12.93 2.41
CA LYS A 92 -7.48 -12.92 0.94
C LYS A 92 -6.54 -11.80 0.49
N VAL A 93 -6.74 -10.60 1.01
CA VAL A 93 -5.86 -9.45 0.77
C VAL A 93 -4.45 -9.77 1.22
N GLY A 94 -4.30 -10.37 2.40
CA GLY A 94 -3.01 -10.77 2.94
C GLY A 94 -2.25 -11.77 2.07
N LYS A 95 -2.93 -12.76 1.50
CA LYS A 95 -2.31 -13.75 0.59
C LYS A 95 -1.78 -13.09 -0.68
N GLN A 96 -2.57 -12.22 -1.29
CA GLN A 96 -2.16 -11.49 -2.47
C GLN A 96 -0.97 -10.58 -2.17
N TRP A 97 -1.04 -9.89 -1.04
CA TRP A 97 0.01 -8.99 -0.57
C TRP A 97 1.30 -9.71 -0.25
N HIS A 98 1.21 -10.89 0.37
CA HIS A 98 2.36 -11.74 0.64
C HIS A 98 3.14 -12.06 -0.66
N LYS A 99 2.42 -12.37 -1.72
CA LYS A 99 3.00 -12.64 -3.05
C LYS A 99 3.75 -11.43 -3.60
N ILE A 100 3.10 -10.26 -3.57
CA ILE A 100 3.67 -8.99 -4.06
C ILE A 100 4.90 -8.60 -3.25
N LEU A 101 4.81 -8.66 -1.93
CA LEU A 101 5.92 -8.31 -1.03
C LEU A 101 7.08 -9.29 -1.15
N SER A 102 6.81 -10.58 -1.29
CA SER A 102 7.86 -11.59 -1.49
C SER A 102 8.65 -11.34 -2.77
N ALA A 103 7.98 -11.00 -3.87
CA ALA A 103 8.63 -10.63 -5.11
C ALA A 103 9.48 -9.35 -4.97
N GLN A 104 8.96 -8.37 -4.23
CA GLN A 104 9.67 -7.12 -3.97
C GLN A 104 10.91 -7.33 -3.10
N ILE A 105 10.81 -8.16 -2.08
CA ILE A 105 11.94 -8.54 -1.21
C ILE A 105 13.03 -9.22 -2.04
N GLU A 106 12.67 -10.19 -2.86
CA GLU A 106 13.60 -10.90 -3.74
C GLU A 106 14.31 -9.96 -4.70
N TYR A 107 13.57 -9.01 -5.28
CA TYR A 107 14.14 -7.98 -6.15
C TYR A 107 15.12 -7.09 -5.38
N MET A 108 14.75 -6.64 -4.18
CA MET A 108 15.60 -5.80 -3.33
C MET A 108 16.87 -6.54 -2.90
N GLU A 109 16.79 -7.82 -2.62
CA GLU A 109 17.96 -8.65 -2.31
C GLU A 109 18.93 -8.74 -3.50
N ARG A 110 18.41 -8.92 -4.71
CA ARG A 110 19.21 -8.87 -5.94
C ARG A 110 19.86 -7.51 -6.13
N VAL A 111 19.12 -6.42 -5.98
CA VAL A 111 19.66 -5.06 -6.09
C VAL A 111 20.79 -4.85 -5.09
N ARG A 112 20.60 -5.27 -3.84
CA ARG A 112 21.63 -5.18 -2.79
C ARG A 112 22.90 -5.91 -3.20
N ASP A 113 22.77 -7.14 -3.65
CA ASP A 113 23.92 -8.00 -3.96
C ASP A 113 24.63 -7.55 -5.25
N ASP A 114 23.87 -7.17 -6.27
CA ASP A 114 24.40 -6.68 -7.54
C ASP A 114 25.10 -5.33 -7.39
N LEU A 115 24.55 -4.41 -6.59
CA LEU A 115 25.20 -3.14 -6.29
C LEU A 115 26.56 -3.34 -5.60
N PHE A 116 26.63 -4.27 -4.66
CA PHE A 116 27.87 -4.58 -3.99
C PHE A 116 28.92 -5.12 -4.99
N THR A 117 28.50 -6.00 -5.89
CA THR A 117 29.36 -6.55 -6.94
C THR A 117 29.78 -5.47 -7.93
N CYS A 118 28.86 -4.60 -8.37
CA CYS A 118 29.15 -3.50 -9.29
C CYS A 118 30.14 -2.49 -8.71
N ILE A 119 30.00 -2.14 -7.43
CA ILE A 119 30.95 -1.27 -6.75
C ILE A 119 32.32 -1.90 -6.70
N GLY A 120 32.39 -3.22 -6.44
CA GLY A 120 33.64 -3.98 -6.35
C GLY A 120 34.34 -4.15 -7.71
N CYS A 121 33.60 -4.29 -8.80
CA CYS A 121 34.19 -4.50 -10.14
C CYS A 121 34.44 -3.23 -10.93
N GLY A 122 33.91 -2.07 -10.48
CA GLY A 122 34.03 -0.80 -11.19
C GLY A 122 33.33 -0.76 -12.55
N CYS A 123 32.35 -1.67 -12.76
CA CYS A 123 31.61 -1.74 -14.00
C CYS A 123 30.68 -0.53 -14.15
N LEU A 124 31.05 0.41 -15.03
CA LEU A 124 30.27 1.58 -15.37
C LEU A 124 29.48 1.39 -16.68
N SER A 125 29.51 0.19 -17.25
CA SER A 125 28.88 -0.10 -18.53
C SER A 125 27.42 -0.51 -18.34
N PHE A 126 26.49 0.32 -18.82
CA PHE A 126 25.07 0.00 -18.93
C PHE A 126 24.79 -1.29 -19.68
N GLN A 127 25.63 -1.61 -20.67
CA GLN A 127 25.44 -2.75 -21.55
C GLN A 127 25.71 -4.10 -20.86
N ARG A 128 26.56 -4.13 -19.83
CA ARG A 128 26.97 -5.36 -19.13
C ARG A 128 26.40 -5.49 -17.72
N CYS A 129 25.68 -4.49 -17.26
CA CYS A 129 25.16 -4.48 -15.90
C CYS A 129 23.90 -5.34 -15.81
N GLN A 130 23.96 -6.47 -15.10
CA GLN A 130 22.80 -7.33 -14.86
C GLN A 130 21.68 -6.65 -14.06
N LEU A 131 22.03 -5.61 -13.32
CA LEU A 131 21.05 -4.83 -12.56
C LEU A 131 20.17 -3.96 -13.46
N VAL A 132 20.79 -3.31 -14.45
CA VAL A 132 20.13 -2.34 -15.35
C VAL A 132 19.74 -2.97 -16.68
N ASN A 133 20.52 -3.94 -17.13
CA ASN A 133 20.32 -4.63 -18.39
C ASN A 133 20.43 -6.15 -18.20
N PRO A 134 19.46 -6.77 -17.49
CA PRO A 134 19.49 -8.20 -17.25
C PRO A 134 19.44 -8.98 -18.57
N ASP A 135 20.33 -9.99 -18.68
CA ASP A 135 20.44 -10.88 -19.85
C ASP A 135 20.71 -10.12 -21.17
N ASP A 136 21.31 -8.93 -21.06
CA ASP A 136 21.63 -8.06 -22.21
C ASP A 136 20.41 -7.73 -23.09
N ALA A 137 19.24 -7.63 -22.45
CA ALA A 137 17.98 -7.40 -23.15
C ALA A 137 17.97 -6.10 -23.98
N MET A 138 18.69 -5.07 -23.53
CA MET A 138 18.78 -3.79 -24.23
C MET A 138 19.56 -3.88 -25.54
N SER A 139 20.42 -4.89 -25.71
CA SER A 139 21.13 -5.11 -26.99
C SER A 139 20.19 -5.59 -28.10
N ILE A 140 19.09 -6.22 -27.73
CA ILE A 140 18.08 -6.73 -28.67
C ILE A 140 17.17 -5.60 -29.16
N GLU A 141 16.93 -4.59 -28.32
CA GLU A 141 16.08 -3.43 -28.65
C GLU A 141 16.82 -2.35 -29.45
N GLY A 142 18.13 -2.52 -29.61
CA GLY A 142 18.98 -1.53 -30.28
C GLY A 142 19.38 -0.38 -29.33
N ALA A 143 20.49 0.27 -29.70
CA ALA A 143 20.92 1.48 -29.00
C ALA A 143 19.85 2.56 -29.22
N GLY A 144 19.12 2.91 -28.15
CA GLY A 144 18.25 4.07 -28.17
C GLY A 144 19.03 5.34 -28.52
N PRO A 145 18.33 6.38 -28.94
CA PRO A 145 18.96 7.64 -29.31
C PRO A 145 19.76 8.26 -28.20
#